data_d2903c11a0f616b9eab086cdeae1a13a
#
_entry.id   d2903c11a0f616b9eab086cdeae1a13a
#
_cell.length_a   1.000
_cell.length_b   1.000
_cell.length_c   1.000
_cell.angle_alpha   90.00
_cell.angle_beta   90.00
_cell.angle_gamma   90.00
#
_symmetry.space_group_name_H-M   'P 1'
#
loop_
_entity.id
_entity.type
_entity.pdbx_description
1 polymer ?
#
loop_
_entity_poly.entity_id
_entity_poly.type
_entity_poly.pdbx_seq_one_letter_code
_entity_poly.pdbx_strand_id
1 'polypeptide(L)'
;IKRLQNNLVDTVISISNATLRQVTPAQVHDTLIEEMTRHIWNLGRTDMRMVQNIRESLEERIPTVDLEVPRELTPEQQLKLLNTFNALTDKEVELEVAVRPELVSGIRARVGDIVLDNTISAHLDSLRDEIGQKLETLAKPDDE
;
A
#
# COMPACT_ATOMS: atom_id res chain seq x y z
N ILE A 1 -16.19 -23.92 14.08
CA ILE A 1 -14.97 -24.32 13.36
C ILE A 1 -14.41 -23.14 12.57
N LYS A 2 -15.24 -22.50 11.77
CA LYS A 2 -14.87 -21.32 10.99
C LYS A 2 -14.35 -20.18 11.88
N ARG A 3 -14.99 -19.96 13.02
CA ARG A 3 -14.63 -18.96 14.00
C ARG A 3 -13.25 -19.24 14.63
N LEU A 4 -12.98 -20.51 14.93
CA LEU A 4 -11.71 -20.93 15.50
C LEU A 4 -10.57 -20.75 14.50
N GLN A 5 -10.80 -21.09 13.24
CA GLN A 5 -9.81 -20.91 12.16
C GLN A 5 -9.49 -19.44 11.96
N ASN A 6 -10.49 -18.56 11.95
CA ASN A 6 -10.27 -17.13 11.82
C ASN A 6 -9.47 -16.56 13.00
N ASN A 7 -9.76 -17.01 14.23
CA ASN A 7 -9.00 -16.59 15.40
C ASN A 7 -7.54 -17.04 15.31
N LEU A 8 -7.29 -18.25 14.81
CA LEU A 8 -5.94 -18.77 14.61
C LEU A 8 -5.17 -17.93 13.59
N VAL A 9 -5.78 -17.62 12.46
CA VAL A 9 -5.18 -16.79 11.43
C VAL A 9 -4.87 -15.40 11.98
N ASP A 10 -5.82 -14.77 12.66
CA ASP A 10 -5.62 -13.46 13.25
C ASP A 10 -4.50 -13.46 14.28
N THR A 11 -4.37 -14.52 15.09
CA THR A 11 -3.29 -14.67 16.06
C THR A 11 -1.94 -14.74 15.35
N VAL A 12 -1.82 -15.55 14.30
CA VAL A 12 -0.57 -15.68 13.53
C VAL A 12 -0.19 -14.35 12.89
N ILE A 13 -1.13 -13.65 12.28
CA ILE A 13 -0.89 -12.35 11.67
C ILE A 13 -0.46 -11.32 12.72
N SER A 14 -1.09 -11.31 13.89
CA SER A 14 -0.74 -10.39 14.98
C SER A 14 0.67 -10.62 15.48
N ILE A 15 1.09 -11.88 15.65
CA ILE A 15 2.45 -12.23 16.06
C ILE A 15 3.46 -11.80 15.01
N SER A 16 3.17 -12.09 13.74
CA SER A 16 4.04 -11.73 12.61
C SER A 16 4.19 -10.21 12.50
N ASN A 17 3.10 -9.47 12.68
CA ASN A 17 3.12 -8.01 12.64
C ASN A 17 3.96 -7.44 13.79
N ALA A 18 3.81 -7.95 15.01
CA ALA A 18 4.62 -7.54 16.15
C ALA A 18 6.10 -7.81 15.92
N THR A 19 6.44 -8.97 15.35
CA THR A 19 7.81 -9.33 15.00
C THR A 19 8.38 -8.37 13.94
N LEU A 20 7.61 -8.06 12.91
CA LEU A 20 8.01 -7.11 11.87
C LEU A 20 8.30 -5.72 12.42
N ARG A 21 7.50 -5.25 13.38
CA ARG A 21 7.75 -3.95 14.04
C ARG A 21 9.09 -3.90 14.75
N GLN A 22 9.53 -5.04 15.32
CA GLN A 22 10.79 -5.12 16.04
C GLN A 22 12.00 -5.28 15.15
N VAL A 23 11.86 -6.02 14.04
CA VAL A 23 12.98 -6.45 13.22
C VAL A 23 12.95 -5.92 11.79
N THR A 24 11.91 -5.18 11.41
CA THR A 24 11.82 -4.64 10.05
C THR A 24 12.95 -3.64 9.82
N PRO A 25 13.92 -3.94 8.97
CA PRO A 25 15.00 -3.01 8.71
C PRO A 25 14.51 -1.83 7.87
N ALA A 26 15.22 -0.71 7.98
CA ALA A 26 14.98 0.46 7.15
C ALA A 26 15.00 0.12 5.65
N GLN A 27 15.78 -0.89 5.27
CA GLN A 27 15.87 -1.39 3.89
C GLN A 27 14.54 -1.92 3.37
N VAL A 28 13.76 -2.62 4.19
CA VAL A 28 12.42 -3.11 3.76
C VAL A 28 11.48 -1.93 3.53
N HIS A 29 11.50 -0.96 4.42
CA HIS A 29 10.72 0.25 4.28
C HIS A 29 11.07 1.00 2.99
N ASP A 30 12.36 1.22 2.75
CA ASP A 30 12.85 1.90 1.56
C ASP A 30 12.50 1.12 0.29
N THR A 31 12.63 -0.20 0.33
CA THR A 31 12.25 -1.06 -0.79
C THR A 31 10.77 -0.93 -1.15
N LEU A 32 9.90 -0.88 -0.15
CA LEU A 32 8.46 -0.72 -0.39
C LEU A 32 8.12 0.63 -1.04
N ILE A 33 8.85 1.69 -0.67
CA ILE A 33 8.69 3.00 -1.29
C ILE A 33 9.17 2.94 -2.75
N GLU A 34 10.32 2.31 -3.01
CA GLU A 34 10.83 2.16 -4.36
C GLU A 34 9.90 1.32 -5.24
N GLU A 35 9.33 0.26 -4.68
CA GLU A 35 8.34 -0.57 -5.40
C GLU A 35 7.10 0.23 -5.75
N MET A 36 6.61 1.06 -4.84
CA MET A 36 5.48 1.96 -5.12
C MET A 36 5.82 2.88 -6.29
N THR A 37 6.98 3.51 -6.26
CA THR A 37 7.46 4.39 -7.32
C THR A 37 7.52 3.67 -8.65
N ARG A 38 8.11 2.48 -8.66
CA ARG A 38 8.24 1.66 -9.87
C ARG A 38 6.87 1.23 -10.40
N HIS A 39 5.98 0.85 -9.51
CA HIS A 39 4.61 0.48 -9.88
C HIS A 39 3.89 1.65 -10.56
N ILE A 40 4.01 2.84 -10.01
CA ILE A 40 3.38 4.03 -10.59
C ILE A 40 3.95 4.32 -11.99
N TRP A 41 5.27 4.27 -12.15
CA TRP A 41 5.89 4.45 -13.47
C TRP A 41 5.44 3.41 -14.48
N ASN A 42 5.18 2.18 -14.03
CA ASN A 42 4.72 1.10 -14.89
C ASN A 42 3.22 1.20 -15.25
N LEU A 43 2.43 1.97 -14.51
CA LEU A 43 1.01 2.12 -14.80
C LEU A 43 0.74 2.63 -16.22
N GLY A 44 1.61 3.50 -16.74
CA GLY A 44 1.49 3.99 -18.10
C GLY A 44 1.62 2.92 -19.18
N ARG A 45 2.21 1.78 -18.83
CA ARG A 45 2.37 0.63 -19.74
C ARG A 45 1.32 -0.45 -19.48
N THR A 46 0.94 -0.65 -18.23
CA THR A 46 0.13 -1.79 -17.81
C THR A 46 -1.34 -1.43 -17.61
N ASP A 47 -1.62 -0.19 -17.22
CA ASP A 47 -2.98 0.24 -16.91
C ASP A 47 -3.17 1.74 -17.20
N MET A 48 -3.13 2.09 -18.47
CA MET A 48 -3.30 3.49 -18.88
C MET A 48 -4.70 4.01 -18.57
N ARG A 49 -5.69 3.14 -18.49
CA ARG A 49 -7.05 3.52 -18.07
C ARG A 49 -7.05 4.07 -16.64
N MET A 50 -6.33 3.42 -15.74
CA MET A 50 -6.19 3.89 -14.35
C MET A 50 -5.52 5.26 -14.29
N VAL A 51 -4.46 5.44 -15.07
CA VAL A 51 -3.77 6.74 -15.17
C VAL A 51 -4.72 7.83 -15.65
N GLN A 52 -5.51 7.55 -16.68
CA GLN A 52 -6.49 8.51 -17.19
C GLN A 52 -7.59 8.80 -16.17
N ASN A 53 -8.07 7.78 -15.46
CA ASN A 53 -9.07 7.96 -14.41
C ASN A 53 -8.54 8.86 -13.28
N ILE A 54 -7.29 8.66 -12.90
CA ILE A 54 -6.64 9.54 -11.90
C ILE A 54 -6.62 10.97 -12.42
N ARG A 55 -6.16 11.18 -13.65
CA ARG A 55 -6.07 12.51 -14.24
C ARG A 55 -7.43 13.20 -14.37
N GLU A 56 -8.45 12.45 -14.74
CA GLU A 56 -9.82 12.97 -14.86
C GLU A 56 -10.45 13.28 -13.50
N SER A 57 -10.07 12.57 -12.44
CA SER A 57 -10.58 12.81 -11.09
C SER A 57 -9.98 14.06 -10.45
N LEU A 58 -8.90 14.60 -11.02
CA LEU A 58 -8.25 15.80 -10.54
C LEU A 58 -8.92 17.03 -11.18
N GLU A 59 -9.34 17.97 -10.34
CA GLU A 59 -9.86 19.25 -10.81
C GLU A 59 -8.72 20.12 -11.38
N GLU A 60 -9.06 21.25 -12.01
CA GLU A 60 -8.09 22.18 -12.60
C GLU A 60 -7.23 22.93 -11.56
N ARG A 61 -7.12 22.44 -10.36
CA ARG A 61 -6.29 22.99 -9.30
C ARG A 61 -4.93 22.29 -9.26
N ILE A 62 -4.01 22.86 -8.49
CA ILE A 62 -2.80 22.14 -8.11
C ILE A 62 -3.24 20.95 -7.25
N PRO A 63 -3.06 19.71 -7.73
CA PRO A 63 -3.51 18.56 -6.97
C PRO A 63 -2.61 18.31 -5.77
N THR A 64 -3.22 17.89 -4.67
CA THR A 64 -2.50 17.47 -3.48
C THR A 64 -2.46 15.94 -3.44
N VAL A 65 -1.28 15.38 -3.20
CA VAL A 65 -1.10 13.95 -2.97
C VAL A 65 -0.88 13.76 -1.48
N ASP A 66 -1.79 13.02 -0.85
CA ASP A 66 -1.68 12.70 0.56
C ASP A 66 -0.87 11.42 0.73
N LEU A 67 0.25 11.53 1.44
CA LEU A 67 1.13 10.41 1.73
C LEU A 67 1.05 10.06 3.21
N GLU A 68 0.92 8.77 3.50
CA GLU A 68 1.02 8.25 4.86
C GLU A 68 2.22 7.31 4.92
N VAL A 69 3.11 7.58 5.87
CA VAL A 69 4.36 6.81 6.05
C VAL A 69 4.59 6.57 7.54
N PRO A 70 5.23 5.45 7.92
CA PRO A 70 5.47 5.17 9.35
C PRO A 70 6.60 5.99 9.95
N ARG A 71 7.44 6.59 9.12
CA ARG A 71 8.57 7.44 9.52
C ARG A 71 8.81 8.52 8.48
N GLU A 72 9.50 9.57 8.86
CA GLU A 72 9.77 10.68 7.94
C GLU A 72 10.50 10.23 6.68
N LEU A 73 10.12 10.82 5.55
CA LEU A 73 10.78 10.58 4.28
C LEU A 73 12.12 11.32 4.23
N THR A 74 13.11 10.69 3.61
CA THR A 74 14.36 11.40 3.29
C THR A 74 14.11 12.43 2.19
N PRO A 75 14.97 13.47 2.07
CA PRO A 75 14.84 14.43 0.97
C PRO A 75 14.87 13.79 -0.41
N GLU A 76 15.67 12.74 -0.59
CA GLU A 76 15.73 11.99 -1.86
C GLU A 76 14.41 11.28 -2.15
N GLN A 77 13.83 10.65 -1.15
CA GLN A 77 12.54 9.98 -1.29
C GLN A 77 11.44 10.98 -1.62
N GLN A 78 11.43 12.14 -0.95
CA GLN A 78 10.45 13.19 -1.23
C GLN A 78 10.55 13.68 -2.67
N LEU A 79 11.76 13.93 -3.15
CA LEU A 79 11.97 14.39 -4.52
C LEU A 79 11.54 13.33 -5.54
N LYS A 80 11.90 12.10 -5.30
CA LYS A 80 11.54 10.98 -6.18
C LYS A 80 10.03 10.79 -6.26
N LEU A 81 9.35 10.84 -5.12
CA LEU A 81 7.89 10.76 -5.05
C LEU A 81 7.24 11.96 -5.75
N LEU A 82 7.75 13.15 -5.52
CA LEU A 82 7.23 14.35 -6.18
C LEU A 82 7.30 14.21 -7.71
N ASN A 83 8.45 13.83 -8.23
CA ASN A 83 8.64 13.63 -9.67
C ASN A 83 7.72 12.54 -10.21
N THR A 84 7.55 11.48 -9.46
CA THR A 84 6.69 10.35 -9.85
C THR A 84 5.23 10.78 -9.93
N PHE A 85 4.73 11.49 -8.92
CA PHE A 85 3.35 11.94 -8.94
C PHE A 85 3.10 13.08 -9.92
N ASN A 86 4.09 13.93 -10.18
CA ASN A 86 4.00 14.92 -11.26
C ASN A 86 3.82 14.23 -12.61
N ALA A 87 4.56 13.18 -12.86
CA ALA A 87 4.42 12.39 -14.09
C ALA A 87 3.08 11.67 -14.17
N LEU A 88 2.65 11.07 -13.06
CA LEU A 88 1.37 10.35 -13.01
C LEU A 88 0.19 11.26 -13.31
N THR A 89 0.16 12.44 -12.71
CA THR A 89 -0.96 13.38 -12.83
C THR A 89 -0.85 14.29 -14.05
N ASP A 90 0.31 14.35 -14.67
CA ASP A 90 0.64 15.33 -15.72
C ASP A 90 0.47 16.77 -15.24
N LYS A 91 0.68 17.00 -13.96
CA LYS A 91 0.59 18.32 -13.30
C LYS A 91 1.64 18.41 -12.21
N GLU A 92 1.94 19.62 -11.78
CA GLU A 92 2.73 19.81 -10.57
C GLU A 92 1.84 19.57 -9.36
N VAL A 93 2.26 18.66 -8.47
CA VAL A 93 1.51 18.30 -7.29
C VAL A 93 2.17 18.85 -6.02
N GLU A 94 1.39 18.99 -4.97
CA GLU A 94 1.89 19.22 -3.62
C GLU A 94 1.78 17.91 -2.84
N LEU A 95 2.85 17.57 -2.12
CA LEU A 95 2.85 16.40 -1.25
C LEU A 95 2.50 16.82 0.18
N GLU A 96 1.48 16.19 0.75
CA GLU A 96 1.17 16.28 2.17
C GLU A 96 1.54 14.95 2.82
N VAL A 97 2.51 14.98 3.73
CA VAL A 97 3.04 13.78 4.36
C VAL A 97 2.55 13.71 5.80
N ALA A 98 1.87 12.62 6.14
CA ALA A 98 1.48 12.31 7.50
C ALA A 98 2.29 11.10 7.98
N VAL A 99 2.89 11.23 9.16
CA VAL A 99 3.63 10.14 9.77
C VAL A 99 2.69 9.31 10.62
N ARG A 100 2.58 8.01 10.28
CA ARG A 100 1.68 7.06 10.93
C ARG A 100 2.47 5.80 11.30
N PRO A 101 3.03 5.75 12.52
CA PRO A 101 3.87 4.62 12.93
C PRO A 101 3.17 3.27 12.87
N GLU A 102 1.84 3.24 12.98
CA GLU A 102 1.04 2.01 12.90
C GLU A 102 1.12 1.30 11.54
N LEU A 103 1.58 1.97 10.49
CA LEU A 103 1.76 1.36 9.18
C LEU A 103 2.94 0.39 9.12
N VAL A 104 3.85 0.47 10.08
CA VAL A 104 5.04 -0.36 10.24
C VAL A 104 6.10 -0.08 9.18
N SER A 105 5.83 -0.31 7.93
CA SER A 105 6.75 -0.04 6.80
C SER A 105 5.96 0.21 5.53
N GLY A 106 6.58 0.96 4.62
CA GLY A 106 6.00 1.24 3.31
C GLY A 106 5.33 2.60 3.23
N ILE A 107 4.42 2.72 2.28
CA ILE A 107 3.80 3.99 1.95
C ILE A 107 2.37 3.77 1.44
N ARG A 108 1.50 4.67 1.84
CA ARG A 108 0.15 4.77 1.29
C ARG A 108 -0.01 6.15 0.68
N ALA A 109 -0.50 6.21 -0.56
CA ALA A 109 -0.70 7.45 -1.28
C ALA A 109 -2.14 7.59 -1.74
N ARG A 110 -2.69 8.78 -1.58
CA ARG A 110 -4.02 9.12 -2.11
C ARG A 110 -3.88 10.20 -3.17
N VAL A 111 -4.34 9.90 -4.37
CA VAL A 111 -4.30 10.81 -5.52
C VAL A 111 -5.72 10.88 -6.10
N GLY A 112 -6.36 12.04 -5.96
CA GLY A 112 -7.77 12.17 -6.35
C GLY A 112 -8.63 11.15 -5.60
N ASP A 113 -9.32 10.28 -6.33
CA ASP A 113 -10.20 9.25 -5.76
C ASP A 113 -9.51 7.91 -5.57
N ILE A 114 -8.23 7.82 -5.91
CA ILE A 114 -7.48 6.57 -5.91
C ILE A 114 -6.53 6.50 -4.72
N VAL A 115 -6.51 5.35 -4.06
CA VAL A 115 -5.56 5.04 -2.99
C VAL A 115 -4.63 3.96 -3.48
N LEU A 116 -3.33 4.24 -3.42
CA LEU A 116 -2.27 3.29 -3.71
C LEU A 116 -1.61 2.92 -2.39
N ASP A 117 -1.66 1.65 -2.03
CA ASP A 117 -1.19 1.18 -0.73
C ASP A 117 -0.13 0.10 -0.90
N ASN A 118 1.12 0.42 -0.55
CA ASN A 118 2.21 -0.54 -0.52
C ASN A 118 2.84 -0.57 0.87
N THR A 119 2.02 -0.85 1.86
CA THR A 119 2.44 -1.00 3.25
C THR A 119 2.51 -2.47 3.64
N ILE A 120 3.31 -2.78 4.65
CA ILE A 120 3.33 -4.12 5.25
C ILE A 120 1.94 -4.48 5.78
N SER A 121 1.24 -3.53 6.40
CA SER A 121 -0.11 -3.75 6.91
C SER A 121 -1.07 -4.22 5.81
N ALA A 122 -1.05 -3.59 4.64
CA ALA A 122 -1.88 -3.99 3.51
C ALA A 122 -1.52 -5.38 2.99
N HIS A 123 -0.22 -5.68 2.90
CA HIS A 123 0.24 -7.02 2.47
C HIS A 123 -0.20 -8.11 3.45
N LEU A 124 -0.12 -7.84 4.75
CA LEU A 124 -0.56 -8.80 5.77
C LEU A 124 -2.08 -8.99 5.74
N ASP A 125 -2.85 -7.93 5.52
CA ASP A 125 -4.31 -8.02 5.38
C ASP A 125 -4.69 -8.87 4.17
N SER A 126 -4.02 -8.67 3.03
CA SER A 126 -4.23 -9.49 1.83
C SER A 126 -3.90 -10.96 2.08
N LEU A 127 -2.79 -11.22 2.79
CA LEU A 127 -2.40 -12.58 3.15
C LEU A 127 -3.44 -13.22 4.07
N ARG A 128 -3.95 -12.50 5.04
CA ARG A 128 -5.01 -12.98 5.93
C ARG A 128 -6.24 -13.41 5.14
N ASP A 129 -6.66 -12.58 4.18
CA ASP A 129 -7.82 -12.88 3.36
C ASP A 129 -7.60 -14.14 2.51
N GLU A 130 -6.42 -14.29 1.89
CA GLU A 130 -6.06 -15.48 1.13
C GLU A 130 -6.06 -16.74 2.00
N ILE A 131 -5.45 -16.67 3.17
CA ILE A 131 -5.41 -17.80 4.11
C ILE A 131 -6.82 -18.14 4.57
N GLY A 132 -7.63 -17.14 4.89
CA GLY A 132 -9.02 -17.35 5.29
C GLY A 132 -9.84 -18.06 4.22
N GLN A 133 -9.69 -17.64 2.96
CA GLN A 133 -10.38 -18.29 1.83
C GLN A 133 -9.92 -19.73 1.64
N LYS A 134 -8.62 -20.00 1.74
CA LYS A 134 -8.07 -21.36 1.63
C LYS A 134 -8.58 -22.24 2.76
N LEU A 135 -8.62 -21.74 3.97
CA LEU A 135 -9.15 -22.50 5.11
C LEU A 135 -10.64 -22.81 4.95
N GLU A 136 -11.43 -21.89 4.43
CA GLU A 136 -12.83 -22.13 4.13
C GLU A 136 -13.01 -23.21 3.07
N THR A 137 -12.19 -23.17 2.03
CA THR A 137 -12.22 -24.17 0.96
C THR A 137 -11.87 -25.56 1.50
N LEU A 138 -10.86 -25.66 2.35
CA LEU A 138 -10.44 -26.91 2.96
C LEU A 138 -11.44 -27.45 3.99
N ALA A 139 -12.16 -26.54 4.67
CA ALA A 139 -13.15 -26.92 5.68
C ALA A 139 -14.49 -27.32 5.10
N LYS A 140 -14.78 -27.01 3.83
CA LYS A 140 -16.01 -27.43 3.18
C LYS A 140 -15.96 -28.92 2.96
N PRO A 141 -16.98 -29.68 3.42
CA PRO A 141 -17.06 -31.08 3.07
C PRO A 141 -17.27 -31.22 1.56
N ASP A 142 -16.67 -32.25 0.99
CA ASP A 142 -16.90 -32.55 -0.40
C ASP A 142 -18.39 -32.86 -0.58
N ASP A 143 -19.07 -32.02 -1.34
CA ASP A 143 -20.46 -32.25 -1.70
C ASP A 143 -20.51 -33.35 -2.76
N GLU A 144 -20.82 -34.52 -2.32
CA GLU A 144 -21.10 -35.58 -3.23
C GLU A 144 -22.60 -35.72 -3.49
#